data_3737c97d34909dcd2bc6aac8c83e6c9c
#
_entry.id   3737c97d34909dcd2bc6aac8c83e6c9c
#
_cell.length_a   1.000
_cell.length_b   1.000
_cell.length_c   1.000
_cell.angle_alpha   90.00
_cell.angle_beta   90.00
_cell.angle_gamma   90.00
#
_symmetry.space_group_name_H-M   'P 1'
#
loop_
_entity.id
_entity.type
_entity.pdbx_description
1 polymer ?
#
loop_
_entity_poly.entity_id
_entity_poly.type
_entity_poly.pdbx_seq_one_letter_code
_entity_poly.pdbx_strand_id
1 'polypeptide(L)'
;MSPAQAITTSGSPFGASVPAFITPEFVRDEIARGRAIIPHNINHPEVEPMIIGRNFLVKINGNIGNSALGSSIEEEVAKLTWGIRWGSDTVMDLSTGKHIHETREWIIRNSPVPIGTVPIYQALEKVNGDPASLTWELYRDTVIEQAEQG
;
A
#
# COMPACT_ATOMS: atom_id res chain seq x y z
N MET A 1 -27.08 -3.34 21.37
CA MET A 1 -26.17 -3.74 20.28
C MET A 1 -26.67 -3.07 19.00
N SER A 2 -25.93 -2.15 18.44
CA SER A 2 -26.27 -1.52 17.16
C SER A 2 -26.20 -2.58 16.06
N PRO A 3 -27.16 -2.72 15.16
CA PRO A 3 -27.05 -3.64 14.04
C PRO A 3 -25.85 -3.20 13.21
N ALA A 4 -24.97 -4.13 12.89
CA ALA A 4 -23.88 -3.91 11.98
C ALA A 4 -24.45 -3.28 10.69
N GLN A 5 -23.96 -2.10 10.34
CA GLN A 5 -24.38 -1.46 9.10
C GLN A 5 -24.02 -2.40 7.96
N ALA A 6 -25.04 -2.81 7.20
CA ALA A 6 -24.84 -3.60 6.00
C ALA A 6 -24.00 -2.77 5.04
N ILE A 7 -22.75 -3.17 4.81
CA ILE A 7 -21.96 -2.61 3.73
C ILE A 7 -22.56 -3.18 2.45
N THR A 8 -23.37 -2.39 1.78
CA THR A 8 -23.88 -2.73 0.46
C THR A 8 -22.70 -2.68 -0.51
N THR A 9 -22.23 -3.86 -0.90
CA THR A 9 -21.21 -4.00 -1.91
C THR A 9 -21.80 -3.69 -3.28
N SER A 10 -21.66 -2.44 -3.75
CA SER A 10 -21.97 -2.08 -5.12
C SER A 10 -20.73 -2.33 -5.97
N GLY A 11 -20.69 -3.43 -6.69
CA GLY A 11 -19.59 -3.75 -7.60
C GLY A 11 -19.74 -5.15 -8.19
N SER A 12 -19.06 -5.39 -9.31
CA SER A 12 -19.00 -6.74 -9.88
C SER A 12 -18.08 -7.63 -9.04
N PRO A 13 -18.52 -8.81 -8.60
CA PRO A 13 -17.69 -9.68 -7.79
C PRO A 13 -16.58 -10.40 -8.57
N PHE A 14 -16.52 -10.27 -9.91
CA PHE A 14 -15.51 -10.89 -10.78
C PHE A 14 -15.19 -12.34 -10.41
N GLY A 15 -16.23 -13.16 -10.17
CA GLY A 15 -16.10 -14.57 -9.78
C GLY A 15 -15.84 -14.81 -8.28
N ALA A 16 -15.83 -13.78 -7.46
CA ALA A 16 -15.77 -13.93 -6.01
C ALA A 16 -17.14 -14.31 -5.43
N SER A 17 -17.14 -15.12 -4.39
CA SER A 17 -18.36 -15.41 -3.59
C SER A 17 -18.47 -14.41 -2.46
N VAL A 18 -18.87 -13.18 -2.78
CA VAL A 18 -19.04 -12.12 -1.78
C VAL A 18 -20.39 -12.33 -1.08
N PRO A 19 -20.41 -12.53 0.27
CA PRO A 19 -21.68 -12.66 0.99
C PRO A 19 -22.42 -11.31 1.01
N ALA A 20 -23.77 -11.38 1.14
CA ALA A 20 -24.60 -10.18 1.24
C ALA A 20 -24.25 -9.34 2.51
N PHE A 21 -23.77 -9.99 3.55
CA PHE A 21 -23.31 -9.37 4.79
C PHE A 21 -21.93 -9.89 5.15
N ILE A 22 -20.98 -8.99 5.38
CA ILE A 22 -19.64 -9.32 5.84
C ILE A 22 -19.66 -9.20 7.37
N THR A 23 -19.43 -10.33 8.05
CA THR A 23 -19.35 -10.38 9.51
C THR A 23 -17.90 -10.46 9.97
N PRO A 24 -17.58 -10.10 11.22
CA PRO A 24 -16.24 -10.28 11.79
C PRO A 24 -15.77 -11.73 11.72
N GLU A 25 -16.67 -12.70 11.92
CA GLU A 25 -16.36 -14.12 11.84
C GLU A 25 -15.96 -14.53 10.42
N PHE A 26 -16.67 -14.03 9.40
CA PHE A 26 -16.32 -14.27 8.00
C PHE A 26 -14.93 -13.73 7.68
N VAL A 27 -14.61 -12.51 8.10
CA VAL A 27 -13.30 -11.89 7.92
C VAL A 27 -12.21 -12.73 8.58
N ARG A 28 -12.40 -13.10 9.86
CA ARG A 28 -11.47 -13.97 10.60
C ARG A 28 -11.21 -15.27 9.87
N ASP A 29 -12.28 -15.94 9.40
CA ASP A 29 -12.20 -17.26 8.79
C ASP A 29 -11.51 -17.19 7.42
N GLU A 30 -11.71 -16.14 6.64
CA GLU A 30 -11.01 -15.92 5.37
C GLU A 30 -9.51 -15.70 5.60
N ILE A 31 -9.13 -14.94 6.63
CA ILE A 31 -7.73 -14.75 7.02
C ILE A 31 -7.12 -16.06 7.50
N ALA A 32 -7.80 -16.79 8.38
CA ALA A 32 -7.32 -18.06 8.93
C ALA A 32 -7.09 -19.12 7.84
N ARG A 33 -7.86 -19.07 6.75
CA ARG A 33 -7.71 -19.96 5.58
C ARG A 33 -6.67 -19.48 4.58
N GLY A 34 -5.98 -18.36 4.84
CA GLY A 34 -4.99 -17.78 3.94
C GLY A 34 -5.58 -17.22 2.64
N ARG A 35 -6.87 -16.82 2.64
CA ARG A 35 -7.57 -16.29 1.46
C ARG A 35 -7.76 -14.79 1.48
N ALA A 36 -7.42 -14.15 2.58
CA ALA A 36 -7.50 -12.71 2.76
C ALA A 36 -6.40 -12.21 3.68
N ILE A 37 -6.04 -10.93 3.52
CA ILE A 37 -5.13 -10.19 4.39
C ILE A 37 -5.75 -8.84 4.75
N ILE A 38 -5.35 -8.30 5.90
CA ILE A 38 -5.54 -6.90 6.25
C ILE A 38 -4.16 -6.26 6.21
N PRO A 39 -3.82 -5.54 5.13
CA PRO A 39 -2.52 -4.87 5.03
C PRO A 39 -2.48 -3.72 6.03
N HIS A 40 -1.59 -3.83 7.00
CA HIS A 40 -1.42 -2.83 8.05
C HIS A 40 -0.02 -2.94 8.63
N ASN A 41 0.60 -1.78 8.88
CA ASN A 41 1.87 -1.69 9.58
C ASN A 41 1.68 -0.88 10.86
N ILE A 42 2.26 -1.34 11.96
CA ILE A 42 2.19 -0.65 13.25
C ILE A 42 2.76 0.78 13.19
N ASN A 43 3.70 1.02 12.28
CA ASN A 43 4.34 2.32 12.06
C ASN A 43 3.61 3.20 11.02
N HIS A 44 2.43 2.76 10.55
CA HIS A 44 1.53 3.54 9.70
C HIS A 44 0.16 3.70 10.41
N PRO A 45 0.10 4.49 11.49
CA PRO A 45 -1.12 4.63 12.28
C PRO A 45 -2.24 5.39 11.54
N GLU A 46 -1.92 6.10 10.46
CA GLU A 46 -2.88 6.85 9.66
C GLU A 46 -3.73 5.95 8.75
N VAL A 47 -3.31 4.70 8.51
CA VAL A 47 -4.02 3.80 7.62
C VAL A 47 -5.35 3.33 8.21
N GLU A 48 -6.41 3.42 7.42
CA GLU A 48 -7.71 2.84 7.76
C GLU A 48 -7.72 1.33 7.43
N PRO A 49 -8.22 0.47 8.34
CA PRO A 49 -8.28 -0.96 8.08
C PRO A 49 -9.10 -1.30 6.83
N MET A 50 -8.53 -2.11 5.96
CA MET A 50 -9.20 -2.65 4.78
C MET A 50 -8.81 -4.10 4.58
N ILE A 51 -9.54 -4.84 3.78
CA ILE A 51 -9.27 -6.24 3.51
C ILE A 51 -9.07 -6.48 2.02
N ILE A 52 -8.05 -7.28 1.69
CA ILE A 52 -7.81 -7.77 0.34
C ILE A 52 -7.96 -9.29 0.37
N GLY A 53 -8.79 -9.83 -0.49
CA GLY A 53 -8.99 -11.27 -0.52
C GLY A 53 -9.95 -11.74 -1.60
N ARG A 54 -9.91 -13.05 -1.86
CA ARG A 54 -10.64 -13.69 -2.96
C ARG A 54 -12.15 -13.46 -2.90
N ASN A 55 -12.72 -13.45 -1.70
CA ASN A 55 -14.16 -13.33 -1.48
C ASN A 55 -14.57 -11.91 -1.01
N PHE A 56 -13.80 -10.91 -1.39
CA PHE A 56 -14.05 -9.50 -1.14
C PHE A 56 -14.05 -8.73 -2.47
N LEU A 57 -14.49 -7.48 -2.44
CA LEU A 57 -14.46 -6.62 -3.63
C LEU A 57 -13.02 -6.41 -4.12
N VAL A 58 -12.86 -6.34 -5.42
CA VAL A 58 -11.59 -5.99 -6.06
C VAL A 58 -11.13 -4.62 -5.57
N LYS A 59 -9.86 -4.52 -5.24
CA LYS A 59 -9.21 -3.27 -4.84
C LYS A 59 -8.48 -2.65 -6.02
N ILE A 60 -8.55 -1.34 -6.10
CA ILE A 60 -7.84 -0.54 -7.11
C ILE A 60 -6.54 -0.03 -6.51
N ASN A 61 -5.43 -0.34 -7.17
CA ASN A 61 -4.13 0.20 -6.81
C ASN A 61 -3.77 1.38 -7.72
N GLY A 62 -3.48 2.54 -7.14
CA GLY A 62 -2.92 3.68 -7.83
C GLY A 62 -1.39 3.68 -7.76
N ASN A 63 -0.71 4.13 -8.82
CA ASN A 63 0.74 4.27 -8.84
C ASN A 63 1.13 5.74 -8.80
N ILE A 64 2.06 6.09 -7.92
CA ILE A 64 2.72 7.38 -7.83
C ILE A 64 4.23 7.16 -7.73
N GLY A 65 5.00 8.20 -7.65
CA GLY A 65 6.43 8.14 -7.44
C GLY A 65 7.18 9.20 -8.22
N ASN A 66 8.23 9.74 -7.61
CA ASN A 66 9.14 10.67 -8.27
C ASN A 66 10.13 9.93 -9.18
N SER A 67 10.73 10.67 -10.10
CA SER A 67 11.80 10.19 -10.97
C SER A 67 12.94 11.21 -11.01
N ALA A 68 14.06 10.82 -11.63
CA ALA A 68 15.19 11.71 -11.83
C ALA A 68 14.84 12.96 -12.70
N LEU A 69 13.72 12.92 -13.42
CA LEU A 69 13.28 13.98 -14.33
C LEU A 69 12.28 14.97 -13.72
N GLY A 70 11.76 14.70 -12.53
CA GLY A 70 10.80 15.60 -11.90
C GLY A 70 9.93 14.98 -10.82
N SER A 71 9.17 15.83 -10.22
CA SER A 71 8.23 15.68 -9.13
C SER A 71 8.87 15.97 -7.76
N SER A 72 8.29 16.92 -7.06
CA SER A 72 8.63 17.21 -5.67
C SER A 72 7.86 16.29 -4.72
N ILE A 73 8.23 16.32 -3.44
CA ILE A 73 7.51 15.60 -2.38
C ILE A 73 6.05 16.08 -2.31
N GLU A 74 5.82 17.38 -2.40
CA GLU A 74 4.48 17.97 -2.36
C GLU A 74 3.62 17.49 -3.55
N GLU A 75 4.22 17.37 -4.72
CA GLU A 75 3.52 16.82 -5.90
C GLU A 75 3.16 15.36 -5.73
N GLU A 76 4.04 14.55 -5.10
CA GLU A 76 3.72 13.14 -4.81
C GLU A 76 2.57 13.02 -3.80
N VAL A 77 2.56 13.85 -2.75
CA VAL A 77 1.45 13.89 -1.78
C VAL A 77 0.16 14.37 -2.46
N ALA A 78 0.24 15.33 -3.38
CA ALA A 78 -0.92 15.76 -4.16
C ALA A 78 -1.46 14.63 -5.05
N LYS A 79 -0.58 13.89 -5.74
CA LYS A 79 -0.96 12.71 -6.55
C LYS A 79 -1.60 11.61 -5.69
N LEU A 80 -1.04 11.33 -4.50
CA LEU A 80 -1.63 10.43 -3.52
C LEU A 80 -3.07 10.83 -3.20
N THR A 81 -3.28 12.09 -2.80
CA THR A 81 -4.59 12.63 -2.43
C THR A 81 -5.59 12.50 -3.58
N TRP A 82 -5.16 12.82 -4.80
CA TRP A 82 -6.01 12.67 -5.99
C TRP A 82 -6.35 11.20 -6.28
N GLY A 83 -5.36 10.31 -6.22
CA GLY A 83 -5.57 8.88 -6.43
C GLY A 83 -6.62 8.31 -5.48
N ILE A 84 -6.50 8.62 -4.19
CA ILE A 84 -7.45 8.17 -3.16
C ILE A 84 -8.84 8.77 -3.39
N ARG A 85 -8.92 10.07 -3.69
CA ARG A 85 -10.19 10.75 -3.98
C ARG A 85 -10.94 10.11 -5.17
N TRP A 86 -10.21 9.59 -6.14
CA TRP A 86 -10.77 8.94 -7.33
C TRP A 86 -10.88 7.42 -7.21
N GLY A 87 -10.69 6.85 -6.01
CA GLY A 87 -11.05 5.48 -5.69
C GLY A 87 -9.90 4.50 -5.62
N SER A 88 -8.66 4.95 -5.47
CA SER A 88 -7.55 4.05 -5.13
C SER A 88 -7.74 3.51 -3.72
N ASP A 89 -7.81 2.19 -3.59
CA ASP A 89 -7.89 1.47 -2.31
C ASP A 89 -6.50 1.25 -1.70
N THR A 90 -5.48 1.20 -2.54
CA THR A 90 -4.06 1.12 -2.18
C THR A 90 -3.26 2.01 -3.12
N VAL A 91 -2.07 2.44 -2.70
CA VAL A 91 -1.16 3.20 -3.55
C VAL A 91 0.22 2.59 -3.52
N MET A 92 0.88 2.49 -4.69
CA MET A 92 2.28 2.10 -4.81
C MET A 92 3.14 3.35 -4.99
N ASP A 93 4.13 3.53 -4.11
CA ASP A 93 5.23 4.46 -4.31
C ASP A 93 6.32 3.78 -5.16
N LEU A 94 6.41 4.19 -6.42
CA LEU A 94 7.37 3.70 -7.40
C LEU A 94 8.55 4.67 -7.58
N SER A 95 8.86 5.48 -6.58
CA SER A 95 9.94 6.45 -6.64
C SER A 95 11.28 5.82 -7.02
N THR A 96 11.94 6.42 -8.01
CA THR A 96 13.26 6.03 -8.53
C THR A 96 14.27 7.17 -8.52
N GLY A 97 13.83 8.37 -8.11
CA GLY A 97 14.66 9.57 -8.03
C GLY A 97 15.53 9.60 -6.78
N LYS A 98 15.87 10.81 -6.35
CA LYS A 98 16.60 11.04 -5.10
C LYS A 98 15.61 11.17 -3.93
N HIS A 99 16.13 10.98 -2.71
CA HIS A 99 15.36 11.16 -1.47
C HIS A 99 14.13 10.24 -1.37
N ILE A 100 14.27 8.98 -1.82
CA ILE A 100 13.18 8.00 -1.81
C ILE A 100 12.64 7.81 -0.39
N HIS A 101 13.52 7.69 0.60
CA HIS A 101 13.13 7.53 2.01
C HIS A 101 12.25 8.71 2.50
N GLU A 102 12.70 9.94 2.27
CA GLU A 102 11.99 11.15 2.70
C GLU A 102 10.65 11.29 1.96
N THR A 103 10.64 11.06 0.65
CA THR A 103 9.42 11.09 -0.17
C THR A 103 8.39 10.11 0.38
N ARG A 104 8.80 8.87 0.66
CA ARG A 104 7.93 7.84 1.21
C ARG A 104 7.40 8.20 2.60
N GLU A 105 8.23 8.80 3.47
CA GLU A 105 7.77 9.26 4.79
C GLU A 105 6.58 10.21 4.66
N TRP A 106 6.69 11.21 3.79
CA TRP A 106 5.60 12.15 3.54
C TRP A 106 4.36 11.48 2.93
N ILE A 107 4.55 10.52 2.02
CA ILE A 107 3.46 9.75 1.43
C ILE A 107 2.73 8.96 2.54
N ILE A 108 3.46 8.22 3.38
CA ILE A 108 2.88 7.40 4.45
C ILE A 108 2.11 8.27 5.44
N ARG A 109 2.73 9.35 5.94
CA ARG A 109 2.09 10.26 6.93
C ARG A 109 0.84 10.98 6.40
N ASN A 110 0.60 10.97 5.09
CA ASN A 110 -0.57 11.60 4.47
C ASN A 110 -1.53 10.57 3.84
N SER A 111 -1.33 9.28 4.07
CA SER A 111 -2.12 8.23 3.45
C SER A 111 -3.03 7.50 4.43
N PRO A 112 -4.35 7.52 4.23
CA PRO A 112 -5.28 6.66 4.95
C PRO A 112 -5.40 5.25 4.32
N VAL A 113 -4.66 4.97 3.24
CA VAL A 113 -4.67 3.67 2.56
C VAL A 113 -3.28 3.01 2.63
N PRO A 114 -3.19 1.68 2.54
CA PRO A 114 -1.91 0.99 2.52
C PRO A 114 -1.00 1.47 1.39
N ILE A 115 0.27 1.67 1.70
CA ILE A 115 1.30 2.04 0.73
C ILE A 115 2.15 0.82 0.40
N GLY A 116 2.23 0.49 -0.88
CA GLY A 116 3.19 -0.50 -1.40
C GLY A 116 4.46 0.19 -1.89
N THR A 117 5.57 -0.54 -1.89
CA THR A 117 6.88 -0.01 -2.27
C THR A 117 7.65 -0.98 -3.16
N VAL A 118 8.75 -0.50 -3.76
CA VAL A 118 9.69 -1.32 -4.52
C VAL A 118 11.09 -1.18 -3.92
N PRO A 119 11.46 -2.01 -2.93
CA PRO A 119 12.71 -1.85 -2.17
C PRO A 119 13.97 -1.81 -3.04
N ILE A 120 13.98 -2.53 -4.17
CA ILE A 120 15.14 -2.56 -5.07
C ILE A 120 15.46 -1.19 -5.67
N TYR A 121 14.47 -0.31 -5.87
CA TYR A 121 14.70 1.03 -6.39
C TYR A 121 15.49 1.89 -5.40
N GLN A 122 15.16 1.82 -4.12
CA GLN A 122 15.92 2.51 -3.08
C GLN A 122 17.31 1.87 -2.85
N ALA A 123 17.40 0.55 -2.94
CA ALA A 123 18.70 -0.12 -2.87
C ALA A 123 19.63 0.33 -4.02
N LEU A 124 19.09 0.50 -5.23
CA LEU A 124 19.84 1.06 -6.36
C LEU A 124 20.22 2.52 -6.15
N GLU A 125 19.33 3.35 -5.58
CA GLU A 125 19.66 4.72 -5.22
C GLU A 125 20.88 4.79 -4.29
N LYS A 126 20.91 3.94 -3.26
CA LYS A 126 22.00 3.88 -2.27
C LYS A 126 23.37 3.55 -2.88
N VAL A 127 23.39 2.87 -4.01
CA VAL A 127 24.61 2.54 -4.78
C VAL A 127 24.76 3.39 -6.05
N ASN A 128 24.13 4.57 -6.08
CA ASN A 128 24.17 5.51 -7.21
C ASN A 128 23.79 4.88 -8.56
N GLY A 129 22.88 3.90 -8.54
CA GLY A 129 22.35 3.26 -9.73
C GLY A 129 23.27 2.16 -10.31
N ASP A 130 24.31 1.74 -9.61
CA ASP A 130 25.21 0.66 -10.06
C ASP A 130 24.70 -0.72 -9.63
N PRO A 131 24.11 -1.54 -10.52
CA PRO A 131 23.63 -2.87 -10.15
C PRO A 131 24.73 -3.84 -9.68
N ALA A 132 25.98 -3.62 -10.10
CA ALA A 132 27.10 -4.47 -9.71
C ALA A 132 27.49 -4.29 -8.23
N SER A 133 27.12 -3.16 -7.64
CA SER A 133 27.34 -2.84 -6.23
C SER A 133 26.19 -3.26 -5.32
N LEU A 134 25.12 -3.87 -5.84
CA LEU A 134 24.04 -4.42 -5.01
C LEU A 134 24.52 -5.68 -4.30
N THR A 135 24.34 -5.71 -2.98
CA THR A 135 24.58 -6.88 -2.15
C THR A 135 23.29 -7.36 -1.49
N TRP A 136 23.29 -8.60 -1.04
CA TRP A 136 22.16 -9.14 -0.27
C TRP A 136 21.93 -8.35 1.02
N GLU A 137 23.00 -7.97 1.72
CA GLU A 137 22.94 -7.21 2.97
C GLU A 137 22.29 -5.84 2.74
N LEU A 138 22.70 -5.12 1.72
CA LEU A 138 22.11 -3.83 1.36
C LEU A 138 20.62 -3.95 1.04
N TYR A 139 20.25 -4.96 0.27
CA TYR A 139 18.84 -5.20 -0.07
C TYR A 139 18.01 -5.55 1.17
N ARG A 140 18.50 -6.50 1.99
CA ARG A 140 17.86 -6.88 3.26
C ARG A 140 17.65 -5.65 4.15
N ASP A 141 18.69 -4.85 4.36
CA ASP A 141 18.64 -3.70 5.25
C ASP A 141 17.70 -2.62 4.70
N THR A 142 17.59 -2.48 3.38
CA THR A 142 16.61 -1.60 2.75
C THR A 142 15.17 -2.09 2.95
N VAL A 143 14.92 -3.39 2.89
CA VAL A 143 13.59 -3.96 3.18
C VAL A 143 13.20 -3.73 4.64
N ILE A 144 14.14 -3.94 5.57
CA ILE A 144 13.93 -3.69 7.00
C ILE A 144 13.61 -2.21 7.24
N GLU A 145 14.41 -1.30 6.69
CA GLU A 145 14.18 0.14 6.78
C GLU A 145 12.77 0.54 6.31
N GLN A 146 12.32 0.00 5.19
CA GLN A 146 10.99 0.28 4.68
C GLN A 146 9.87 -0.27 5.58
N ALA A 147 10.08 -1.45 6.15
CA ALA A 147 9.13 -2.05 7.08
C ALA A 147 9.06 -1.28 8.42
N GLU A 148 10.16 -0.71 8.86
CA GLU A 148 10.23 0.12 10.08
C GLU A 148 9.63 1.51 9.86
N GLN A 149 9.63 1.99 8.64
CA GLN A 149 9.07 3.30 8.30
C GLN A 149 7.52 3.29 8.30
N GLY A 150 6.89 2.21 7.81
CA GLY A 150 5.43 2.10 7.86
C GLY A 150 4.77 1.37 6.68
#